data_e2da0b7cbeb4d1ffdac83cbf1efc32c7
#
_entry.id   e2da0b7cbeb4d1ffdac83cbf1efc32c7
#
_cell.length_a   1.000
_cell.length_b   1.000
_cell.length_c   1.000
_cell.angle_alpha   90.00
_cell.angle_beta   90.00
_cell.angle_gamma   90.00
#
_symmetry.space_group_name_H-M   'P 1'
#
loop_
_entity.id
_entity.type
_entity.pdbx_description
1 polymer ?
#
loop_
_entity_poly.entity_id
_entity_poly.type
_entity_poly.pdbx_seq_one_letter_code
_entity_poly.pdbx_strand_id
1 'polypeptide(L)'
;MQNVKMRVIYSTTKKKVVTFATAIAEAFKCQTDDVPPAFPCDKEKLVVIVMSIKDEPEDKLRRFCGELNKTRALNTALIVDGDPAGKGVASVINILKEAGTNVIDDIYTVDGGGIFGKKISLEERTNIVKWVEKVIDDTFGKAE
;
A
#
# COMPACT_ATOMS: atom_id res chain seq x y z
N MET A 1 -17.20 7.15 7.29
CA MET A 1 -16.11 6.85 6.35
C MET A 1 -16.69 6.45 5.00
N GLN A 2 -16.12 6.98 3.94
CA GLN A 2 -16.58 6.69 2.58
C GLN A 2 -16.24 5.25 2.17
N ASN A 3 -17.20 4.58 1.54
CA ASN A 3 -17.00 3.24 1.02
C ASN A 3 -16.30 3.30 -0.33
N VAL A 4 -15.09 2.78 -0.40
CA VAL A 4 -14.27 2.82 -1.60
C VAL A 4 -13.86 1.40 -1.97
N LYS A 5 -14.04 1.05 -3.24
CA LYS A 5 -13.54 -0.25 -3.72
C LYS A 5 -12.02 -0.22 -3.69
N MET A 6 -11.43 -1.03 -2.83
CA MET A 6 -9.99 -1.00 -2.61
C MET A 6 -9.42 -2.38 -2.28
N ARG A 7 -8.12 -2.50 -2.44
CA ARG A 7 -7.35 -3.68 -2.04
C ARG A 7 -6.04 -3.25 -1.40
N VAL A 8 -5.52 -4.09 -0.54
CA VAL A 8 -4.21 -3.90 0.10
C VAL A 8 -3.29 -5.02 -0.38
N ILE A 9 -2.19 -4.65 -1.02
CA ILE A 9 -1.22 -5.61 -1.54
C ILE A 9 0.10 -5.38 -0.79
N TYR A 10 0.70 -6.43 -0.29
CA TYR A 10 1.97 -6.29 0.41
C TYR A 10 3.10 -7.04 -0.29
N SER A 11 4.31 -6.49 -0.14
CA SER A 11 5.56 -7.08 -0.62
C SER A 11 6.56 -6.99 0.52
N THR A 12 6.61 -8.02 1.34
CA THR A 12 7.48 -8.07 2.52
C THR A 12 7.60 -9.49 3.05
N THR A 13 8.73 -9.79 3.69
CA THR A 13 8.91 -11.02 4.44
C THR A 13 8.76 -10.78 5.94
N LYS A 14 8.59 -9.53 6.37
CA LYS A 14 8.50 -9.16 7.78
C LYS A 14 7.07 -9.29 8.28
N LYS A 15 6.87 -10.13 9.29
CA LYS A 15 5.53 -10.38 9.86
C LYS A 15 4.85 -9.12 10.38
N LYS A 16 5.62 -8.22 11.00
CA LYS A 16 5.08 -6.96 11.50
C LYS A 16 4.51 -6.11 10.35
N VAL A 17 5.20 -6.08 9.20
CA VAL A 17 4.72 -5.31 8.04
C VAL A 17 3.45 -5.93 7.48
N VAL A 18 3.35 -7.26 7.43
CA VAL A 18 2.13 -7.95 7.04
C VAL A 18 0.97 -7.58 7.99
N THR A 19 1.24 -7.45 9.31
CA THR A 19 0.19 -7.08 10.25
C THR A 19 -0.34 -5.67 10.02
N PHE A 20 0.48 -4.75 9.53
CA PHE A 20 0.00 -3.42 9.10
C PHE A 20 -0.99 -3.56 7.93
N ALA A 21 -0.64 -4.37 6.93
CA ALA A 21 -1.53 -4.60 5.78
C ALA A 21 -2.86 -5.22 6.22
N THR A 22 -2.80 -6.21 7.11
CA THR A 22 -3.98 -6.86 7.65
C THR A 22 -4.86 -5.87 8.43
N ALA A 23 -4.25 -5.00 9.23
CA ALA A 23 -4.98 -4.00 10.00
C ALA A 23 -5.78 -3.06 9.09
N ILE A 24 -5.17 -2.62 7.99
CA ILE A 24 -5.85 -1.77 7.00
C ILE A 24 -7.02 -2.54 6.37
N ALA A 25 -6.77 -3.77 5.93
CA ALA A 25 -7.79 -4.59 5.27
C ALA A 25 -8.99 -4.82 6.19
N GLU A 26 -8.74 -5.10 7.48
CA GLU A 26 -9.81 -5.29 8.45
C GLU A 26 -10.60 -4.00 8.68
N ALA A 27 -9.92 -2.87 8.80
CA ALA A 27 -10.58 -1.58 9.06
C ALA A 27 -11.48 -1.15 7.90
N PHE A 28 -11.07 -1.43 6.66
CA PHE A 28 -11.80 -1.02 5.47
C PHE A 28 -12.59 -2.15 4.82
N LYS A 29 -12.59 -3.33 5.43
CA LYS A 29 -13.36 -4.52 4.98
C LYS A 29 -13.03 -4.88 3.54
N CYS A 30 -11.74 -4.95 3.22
CA CYS A 30 -11.26 -5.31 1.90
C CYS A 30 -10.27 -6.46 1.98
N GLN A 31 -9.84 -6.97 0.83
CA GLN A 31 -8.88 -8.06 0.75
C GLN A 31 -7.45 -7.55 0.86
N THR A 32 -6.59 -8.38 1.43
CA THR A 32 -5.14 -8.17 1.40
C THR A 32 -4.46 -9.45 0.94
N ASP A 33 -3.48 -9.31 0.07
CA ASP A 33 -2.75 -10.42 -0.52
C ASP A 33 -1.28 -10.08 -0.66
N ASP A 34 -0.44 -11.11 -0.63
CA ASP A 34 0.97 -11.02 -1.00
C ASP A 34 1.08 -10.81 -2.52
N VAL A 35 2.11 -10.12 -2.96
CA VAL A 35 2.38 -9.88 -4.37
C VAL A 35 2.96 -11.13 -5.04
N PRO A 36 2.48 -11.57 -6.21
CA PRO A 36 1.31 -11.07 -6.92
C PRO A 36 0.02 -11.65 -6.36
N PRO A 37 -1.07 -10.88 -6.33
CA PRO A 37 -2.34 -11.41 -5.85
C PRO A 37 -2.87 -12.51 -6.78
N ALA A 38 -3.58 -13.49 -6.21
CA ALA A 38 -4.16 -14.59 -7.00
C ALA A 38 -5.13 -14.08 -8.05
N PHE A 39 -5.89 -13.04 -7.72
CA PHE A 39 -6.79 -12.38 -8.67
C PHE A 39 -6.29 -10.97 -8.92
N PRO A 40 -6.08 -10.57 -10.19
CA PRO A 40 -5.61 -9.22 -10.49
C PRO A 40 -6.55 -8.14 -9.95
N CYS A 41 -5.98 -6.98 -9.63
CA CYS A 41 -6.78 -5.80 -9.32
C CYS A 41 -7.61 -5.44 -10.55
N ASP A 42 -8.87 -5.10 -10.33
CA ASP A 42 -9.80 -4.73 -11.41
C ASP A 42 -10.74 -3.66 -10.92
N LYS A 43 -10.69 -2.51 -11.55
CA LYS A 43 -11.57 -1.37 -11.25
C LYS A 43 -11.50 -0.91 -9.78
N GLU A 44 -10.32 -1.06 -9.18
CA GLU A 44 -10.11 -0.56 -7.82
C GLU A 44 -10.02 0.96 -7.84
N LYS A 45 -10.68 1.61 -6.91
CA LYS A 45 -10.57 3.07 -6.73
C LYS A 45 -9.24 3.40 -6.04
N LEU A 46 -8.78 2.52 -5.16
CA LEU A 46 -7.54 2.68 -4.42
C LEU A 46 -6.87 1.33 -4.21
N VAL A 47 -5.61 1.24 -4.58
CA VAL A 47 -4.74 0.11 -4.20
C VAL A 47 -3.71 0.65 -3.22
N VAL A 48 -3.63 0.06 -2.03
CA VAL A 48 -2.61 0.40 -1.04
C VAL A 48 -1.52 -0.66 -1.14
N ILE A 49 -0.29 -0.24 -1.41
CA ILE A 49 0.86 -1.14 -1.45
C ILE A 49 1.68 -0.93 -0.19
N VAL A 50 1.82 -2.01 0.59
CA VAL A 50 2.61 -2.03 1.82
C VAL A 50 3.87 -2.83 1.53
N MET A 51 5.04 -2.19 1.58
CA MET A 51 6.27 -2.84 1.13
C MET A 51 7.45 -2.59 2.05
N SER A 52 8.30 -3.61 2.17
CA SER A 52 9.65 -3.47 2.72
C SER A 52 10.61 -3.35 1.55
N ILE A 53 11.37 -2.28 1.51
CA ILE A 53 12.22 -2.00 0.37
C ILE A 53 13.51 -1.32 0.80
N LYS A 54 14.63 -1.75 0.23
CA LYS A 54 15.94 -1.11 0.42
C LYS A 54 16.36 -0.42 -0.87
N ASP A 55 17.19 -1.09 -1.64
CA ASP A 55 17.82 -0.49 -2.82
C ASP A 55 16.98 -0.61 -4.07
N GLU A 56 16.38 -1.78 -4.27
CA GLU A 56 15.57 -2.06 -5.46
C GLU A 56 14.34 -2.88 -5.10
N PRO A 57 13.23 -2.69 -5.83
CA PRO A 57 12.04 -3.54 -5.65
C PRO A 57 12.30 -4.95 -6.20
N GLU A 58 11.67 -5.95 -5.59
CA GLU A 58 11.66 -7.31 -6.11
C GLU A 58 11.00 -7.37 -7.49
N ASP A 59 11.35 -8.36 -8.29
CA ASP A 59 10.75 -8.56 -9.61
C ASP A 59 9.23 -8.72 -9.55
N LYS A 60 8.74 -9.44 -8.56
CA LYS A 60 7.28 -9.62 -8.36
C LYS A 60 6.58 -8.28 -8.18
N LEU A 61 7.16 -7.41 -7.36
CA LEU A 61 6.60 -6.08 -7.11
C LEU A 61 6.67 -5.22 -8.37
N ARG A 62 7.78 -5.26 -9.08
CA ARG A 62 7.94 -4.52 -10.36
C ARG A 62 6.86 -4.91 -11.36
N ARG A 63 6.66 -6.21 -11.55
CA ARG A 63 5.65 -6.72 -12.49
C ARG A 63 4.26 -6.31 -12.10
N PHE A 64 3.94 -6.44 -10.81
CA PHE A 64 2.64 -6.04 -10.29
C PHE A 64 2.39 -4.56 -10.55
N CYS A 65 3.34 -3.69 -10.17
CA CYS A 65 3.23 -2.25 -10.36
C CYS A 65 3.11 -1.88 -11.84
N GLY A 66 3.84 -2.58 -12.72
CA GLY A 66 3.81 -2.34 -14.16
C GLY A 66 2.47 -2.66 -14.80
N GLU A 67 1.62 -3.42 -14.12
CA GLU A 67 0.29 -3.79 -14.60
C GLU A 67 -0.82 -2.88 -14.07
N LEU A 68 -0.51 -1.97 -13.16
CA LEU A 68 -1.50 -1.10 -12.53
C LEU A 68 -1.83 0.12 -13.40
N ASN A 69 -2.56 -0.10 -14.48
CA ASN A 69 -3.13 1.00 -15.28
C ASN A 69 -4.35 1.58 -14.55
N LYS A 70 -4.90 2.66 -15.08
CA LYS A 70 -6.06 3.36 -14.47
C LYS A 70 -7.30 2.49 -14.35
N THR A 71 -7.45 1.50 -15.23
CA THR A 71 -8.59 0.59 -15.17
C THR A 71 -8.47 -0.36 -14.00
N ARG A 72 -7.27 -0.83 -13.71
CA ARG A 72 -7.03 -1.75 -12.59
C ARG A 72 -6.96 -1.02 -11.26
N ALA A 73 -6.32 0.15 -11.24
CA ALA A 73 -6.16 0.96 -10.03
C ALA A 73 -6.22 2.43 -10.40
N LEU A 74 -7.31 3.10 -10.04
CA LEU A 74 -7.43 4.52 -10.33
C LEU A 74 -6.39 5.32 -9.55
N ASN A 75 -6.17 4.96 -8.29
CA ASN A 75 -5.18 5.57 -7.40
C ASN A 75 -4.39 4.50 -6.69
N THR A 76 -3.11 4.78 -6.42
CA THR A 76 -2.23 3.89 -5.65
C THR A 76 -1.54 4.69 -4.55
N ALA A 77 -1.64 4.21 -3.32
CA ALA A 77 -1.00 4.80 -2.14
C ALA A 77 0.10 3.87 -1.65
N LEU A 78 1.20 4.44 -1.17
CA LEU A 78 2.38 3.68 -0.74
C LEU A 78 2.61 3.80 0.76
N ILE A 79 2.85 2.64 1.39
CA ILE A 79 3.27 2.52 2.78
C ILE A 79 4.59 1.76 2.75
N VAL A 80 5.62 2.34 3.35
CA VAL A 80 7.00 1.87 3.16
C VAL A 80 7.66 1.57 4.50
N ASP A 81 8.20 0.36 4.62
CA ASP A 81 9.19 0.00 5.62
C ASP A 81 10.56 0.18 4.95
N GLY A 82 11.16 1.33 5.17
CA GLY A 82 12.42 1.72 4.53
C GLY A 82 12.51 3.22 4.35
N ASP A 83 13.41 3.65 3.49
CA ASP A 83 13.62 5.07 3.20
C ASP A 83 12.64 5.54 2.11
N PRO A 84 11.69 6.42 2.44
CA PRO A 84 10.72 6.90 1.45
C PRO A 84 11.35 7.74 0.33
N ALA A 85 12.55 8.28 0.57
CA ALA A 85 13.31 9.04 -0.43
C ALA A 85 14.35 8.18 -1.16
N GLY A 86 14.39 6.87 -0.90
CA GLY A 86 15.37 5.97 -1.48
C GLY A 86 15.11 5.64 -2.94
N LYS A 87 16.13 5.07 -3.58
CA LYS A 87 16.08 4.68 -4.99
C LYS A 87 15.01 3.63 -5.28
N GLY A 88 14.82 2.69 -4.36
CA GLY A 88 13.83 1.63 -4.52
C GLY A 88 12.42 2.17 -4.59
N VAL A 89 12.07 3.10 -3.69
CA VAL A 89 10.75 3.74 -3.69
C VAL A 89 10.57 4.59 -4.95
N ALA A 90 11.60 5.34 -5.35
CA ALA A 90 11.55 6.13 -6.58
C ALA A 90 11.29 5.24 -7.81
N SER A 91 11.92 4.06 -7.85
CA SER A 91 11.70 3.09 -8.93
C SER A 91 10.24 2.62 -8.96
N VAL A 92 9.67 2.28 -7.82
CA VAL A 92 8.26 1.87 -7.71
C VAL A 92 7.33 2.99 -8.21
N ILE A 93 7.57 4.21 -7.77
CA ILE A 93 6.76 5.37 -8.18
C ILE A 93 6.81 5.54 -9.69
N ASN A 94 8.00 5.47 -10.29
CA ASN A 94 8.15 5.62 -11.74
C ASN A 94 7.40 4.53 -12.51
N ILE A 95 7.51 3.28 -12.07
CA ILE A 95 6.82 2.16 -12.69
C ILE A 95 5.30 2.36 -12.62
N LEU A 96 4.79 2.76 -11.47
CA LEU A 96 3.36 3.01 -11.27
C LEU A 96 2.86 4.15 -12.17
N LYS A 97 3.61 5.25 -12.24
CA LYS A 97 3.24 6.39 -13.08
C LYS A 97 3.22 6.01 -14.55
N GLU A 98 4.22 5.26 -15.01
CA GLU A 98 4.26 4.77 -16.38
C GLU A 98 3.12 3.81 -16.70
N ALA A 99 2.72 3.01 -15.73
CA ALA A 99 1.58 2.09 -15.91
C ALA A 99 0.25 2.83 -16.03
N GLY A 100 0.13 4.01 -15.41
CA GLY A 100 -1.01 4.90 -15.60
C GLY A 100 -1.82 5.20 -14.35
N THR A 101 -1.65 4.45 -13.25
CA THR A 101 -2.33 4.75 -11.99
C THR A 101 -1.89 6.11 -11.44
N ASN A 102 -2.78 6.80 -10.74
CA ASN A 102 -2.43 8.02 -10.04
C ASN A 102 -1.74 7.67 -8.73
N VAL A 103 -0.49 8.06 -8.56
CA VAL A 103 0.28 7.80 -7.35
C VAL A 103 0.04 8.92 -6.34
N ILE A 104 -0.42 8.55 -5.15
CA ILE A 104 -0.63 9.52 -4.06
C ILE A 104 0.74 10.05 -3.62
N ASP A 105 0.88 11.37 -3.54
CA ASP A 105 2.17 12.02 -3.24
C ASP A 105 2.67 11.72 -1.82
N ASP A 106 1.78 11.69 -0.84
CA ASP A 106 2.14 11.40 0.54
C ASP A 106 2.46 9.91 0.70
N ILE A 107 3.58 9.61 1.35
CA ILE A 107 4.02 8.24 1.61
C ILE A 107 4.06 8.03 3.12
N TYR A 108 3.40 6.97 3.59
CA TYR A 108 3.43 6.62 5.01
C TYR A 108 4.60 5.68 5.27
N THR A 109 5.36 5.95 6.31
CA THR A 109 6.47 5.07 6.71
C THR A 109 6.10 4.29 7.95
N VAL A 110 6.51 3.03 7.98
CA VAL A 110 6.33 2.14 9.14
C VAL A 110 7.68 1.59 9.56
N ASP A 111 7.77 1.20 10.83
CA ASP A 111 8.92 0.48 11.35
C ASP A 111 8.60 -1.02 11.28
N GLY A 112 9.34 -1.73 10.45
CA GLY A 112 9.17 -3.18 10.28
C GLY A 112 9.61 -4.00 11.49
N GLY A 113 10.24 -3.36 12.46
CA GLY A 113 10.73 -4.04 13.65
C GLY A 113 11.97 -4.88 13.40
N GLY A 114 12.50 -5.45 14.47
CA GLY A 114 13.62 -6.38 14.39
C GLY A 114 13.13 -7.82 14.21
N ILE A 115 14.02 -8.76 14.45
CA ILE A 115 13.78 -10.20 14.28
C ILE A 115 12.56 -10.67 15.09
N PHE A 116 12.31 -10.06 16.25
CA PHE A 116 11.23 -10.44 17.14
C PHE A 116 9.98 -9.56 17.00
N GLY A 117 10.02 -8.53 16.16
CA GLY A 117 8.88 -7.64 15.94
C GLY A 117 7.87 -8.28 15.01
N LYS A 118 6.75 -8.76 15.56
CA LYS A 118 5.70 -9.43 14.78
C LYS A 118 4.34 -8.78 14.91
N LYS A 119 4.15 -7.93 15.92
CA LYS A 119 2.87 -7.31 16.22
C LYS A 119 2.97 -5.80 16.15
N ILE A 120 1.84 -5.18 15.87
CA ILE A 120 1.73 -3.72 15.91
C ILE A 120 1.02 -3.31 17.19
N SER A 121 1.38 -2.14 17.72
CA SER A 121 0.69 -1.57 18.87
C SER A 121 -0.66 -1.00 18.45
N LEU A 122 -1.54 -0.75 19.43
CA LEU A 122 -2.81 -0.07 19.17
C LEU A 122 -2.58 1.31 18.55
N GLU A 123 -1.57 2.03 19.01
CA GLU A 123 -1.22 3.33 18.46
C GLU A 123 -0.79 3.24 16.99
N GLU A 124 0.09 2.30 16.67
CA GLU A 124 0.54 2.08 15.30
C GLU A 124 -0.65 1.74 14.39
N ARG A 125 -1.54 0.87 14.85
CA ARG A 125 -2.75 0.49 14.13
C ARG A 125 -3.66 1.69 13.89
N THR A 126 -3.93 2.46 14.94
CA THR A 126 -4.80 3.65 14.85
C THR A 126 -4.23 4.66 13.86
N ASN A 127 -2.94 4.91 13.93
CA ASN A 127 -2.29 5.91 13.09
C ASN A 127 -2.29 5.51 11.61
N ILE A 128 -2.02 4.26 11.28
CA ILE A 128 -2.01 3.84 9.89
C ILE A 128 -3.42 3.85 9.29
N VAL A 129 -4.42 3.46 10.05
CA VAL A 129 -5.81 3.50 9.61
C VAL A 129 -6.24 4.95 9.36
N LYS A 130 -5.89 5.86 10.26
CA LYS A 130 -6.17 7.30 10.09
C LYS A 130 -5.52 7.86 8.83
N TRP A 131 -4.30 7.44 8.55
CA TRP A 131 -3.62 7.90 7.33
C TRP A 131 -4.36 7.44 6.07
N VAL A 132 -4.80 6.18 6.03
CA VAL A 132 -5.56 5.68 4.87
C VAL A 132 -6.90 6.41 4.75
N GLU A 133 -7.59 6.67 5.86
CA GLU A 133 -8.82 7.49 5.87
C GLU A 133 -8.56 8.88 5.27
N LYS A 134 -7.45 9.50 5.67
CA LYS A 134 -7.06 10.80 5.13
C LYS A 134 -6.83 10.74 3.62
N VAL A 135 -6.14 9.70 3.14
CA VAL A 135 -5.93 9.51 1.70
C VAL A 135 -7.26 9.41 0.97
N ILE A 136 -8.19 8.63 1.50
CA ILE A 136 -9.51 8.46 0.93
C ILE A 136 -10.27 9.79 0.91
N ASP A 137 -10.28 10.51 2.02
CA ASP A 137 -10.97 11.80 2.13
C ASP A 137 -10.38 12.83 1.17
N ASP A 138 -9.05 12.91 1.10
CA ASP A 138 -8.36 13.88 0.22
C ASP A 138 -8.56 13.54 -1.26
N THR A 139 -8.68 12.27 -1.59
CA THR A 139 -8.79 11.80 -2.98
C THR A 139 -10.23 11.80 -3.48
N PHE A 140 -11.18 11.38 -2.65
CA PHE A 140 -12.57 11.14 -3.05
C PHE A 140 -13.58 12.08 -2.38
N GLY A 141 -13.13 12.91 -1.45
CA GLY A 141 -14.00 13.75 -0.63
C GLY A 141 -14.51 13.01 0.60
N LYS A 142 -14.94 13.76 1.59
CA LYS A 142 -15.44 13.18 2.84
C LYS A 142 -16.83 12.60 2.64
N ALA A 143 -17.14 11.50 3.33
CA ALA A 143 -18.47 10.94 3.36
C ALA A 143 -19.43 11.91 4.07
N GLU A 144 -20.60 12.05 3.54
CA GLU A 144 -21.67 12.88 4.16
C GLU A 144 -22.51 12.07 5.15
#